data_282c297d7d47df547e9fe77a14617d1e
#
_entry.id   282c297d7d47df547e9fe77a14617d1e
#
_cell.length_a   1.000
_cell.length_b   1.000
_cell.length_c   1.000
_cell.angle_alpha   90.00
_cell.angle_beta   90.00
_cell.angle_gamma   90.00
#
_symmetry.space_group_name_H-M   'P 1'
#
loop_
_entity.id
_entity.type
_entity.pdbx_description
1 polymer ?
#
loop_
_entity_poly.entity_id
_entity_poly.type
_entity_poly.pdbx_seq_one_letter_code
_entity_poly.pdbx_strand_id
1 'polypeptide(L)'
;MIIATGVRASEPQILMKEINALDKKVTLLHSRTLYKNNYNSKHTILSTFLDKYVLDRAEYIPIHFSRIPQYFNQLKIDIAIMQVAYDEKLGYSFGTNPDYNFYFSNAKEIWVEVNKQMPWTYGPKFPDHKITKRIEVDYPLAEYSHDISEDEKNTLAKIGTYINQFISEDCTIQLGISKLQSTLQIKPKISVYSEMIGDWAMNIKAEKIVSGFGMGSKSFYKWLDHNPKVELRPIGEITDPLSFANIPNLVSINSALEIDLFGQVASESLDYKQISGVGGSNDFTAGAAISKGGISIIAMPSVTKDGKSKIVPKIQNIVTIPRSDVDFVITEFGIAEMRFKTIKERQKELIKIAHPKHREWLEKNCL
;
A
#
# COMPACT_ATOMS: atom_id res chain seq x y z
N MET A 1 -22.97 14.21 -10.99
CA MET A 1 -22.32 14.72 -9.79
C MET A 1 -21.27 13.69 -9.36
N ILE A 2 -20.04 14.13 -9.15
CA ILE A 2 -18.92 13.30 -8.70
C ILE A 2 -18.65 13.59 -7.22
N ILE A 3 -18.68 12.56 -6.40
CA ILE A 3 -18.40 12.64 -4.97
C ILE A 3 -17.16 11.78 -4.68
N ALA A 4 -16.13 12.37 -4.09
CA ALA A 4 -14.97 11.64 -3.62
C ALA A 4 -15.16 11.25 -2.15
N THR A 5 -14.95 9.99 -1.81
CA THR A 5 -15.04 9.50 -0.43
C THR A 5 -13.65 9.39 0.18
N GLY A 6 -13.50 9.81 1.43
CA GLY A 6 -12.30 9.51 2.21
C GLY A 6 -11.99 8.01 2.13
N VAL A 7 -10.71 7.68 2.17
CA VAL A 7 -10.23 6.32 1.95
C VAL A 7 -9.86 5.63 3.27
N ARG A 8 -9.92 4.31 3.31
CA ARG A 8 -9.52 3.44 4.45
C ARG A 8 -10.18 3.88 5.76
N ALA A 9 -9.39 4.20 6.80
CA ALA A 9 -9.91 4.63 8.10
C ALA A 9 -10.51 6.05 8.08
N SER A 10 -10.24 6.86 7.04
CA SER A 10 -10.81 8.21 6.89
C SER A 10 -12.12 8.25 6.12
N GLU A 11 -12.68 7.10 5.71
CA GLU A 11 -14.02 7.06 5.10
C GLU A 11 -15.09 7.43 6.14
N PRO A 12 -15.89 8.49 5.88
CA PRO A 12 -16.83 9.01 6.86
C PRO A 12 -18.10 8.15 6.93
N GLN A 13 -18.53 7.78 8.13
CA GLN A 13 -19.62 6.81 8.28
C GLN A 13 -21.00 7.44 8.28
N ILE A 14 -21.15 8.65 8.80
CA ILE A 14 -22.45 9.37 8.83
C ILE A 14 -22.70 10.02 7.47
N LEU A 15 -21.71 10.73 6.91
CA LEU A 15 -21.84 11.35 5.61
C LEU A 15 -22.04 10.31 4.49
N MET A 16 -21.43 9.13 4.58
CA MET A 16 -21.70 8.03 3.65
C MET A 16 -23.15 7.56 3.68
N LYS A 17 -23.80 7.51 4.87
CA LYS A 17 -25.23 7.18 4.96
C LYS A 17 -26.08 8.24 4.26
N GLU A 18 -25.74 9.51 4.42
CA GLU A 18 -26.43 10.60 3.72
C GLU A 18 -26.29 10.50 2.19
N ILE A 19 -25.06 10.23 1.70
CA ILE A 19 -24.83 10.03 0.27
C ILE A 19 -25.62 8.82 -0.26
N ASN A 20 -25.61 7.71 0.48
CA ASN A 20 -26.37 6.52 0.10
C ASN A 20 -27.89 6.73 0.11
N ALA A 21 -28.40 7.69 0.88
CA ALA A 21 -29.80 8.03 0.93
C ALA A 21 -30.24 8.97 -0.23
N LEU A 22 -29.31 9.48 -1.04
CA LEU A 22 -29.65 10.33 -2.18
C LEU A 22 -30.47 9.54 -3.21
N ASP A 23 -31.59 10.08 -3.62
CA ASP A 23 -32.45 9.45 -4.64
C ASP A 23 -31.91 9.60 -6.06
N LYS A 24 -30.96 10.50 -6.30
CA LYS A 24 -30.30 10.71 -7.58
C LYS A 24 -29.06 9.85 -7.73
N LYS A 25 -28.79 9.37 -8.96
CA LYS A 25 -27.54 8.69 -9.31
C LYS A 25 -26.34 9.63 -9.17
N VAL A 26 -25.28 9.15 -8.49
CA VAL A 26 -24.00 9.85 -8.38
C VAL A 26 -22.85 8.90 -8.79
N THR A 27 -21.70 9.47 -9.12
CA THR A 27 -20.46 8.73 -9.29
C THR A 27 -19.62 8.91 -8.02
N LEU A 28 -19.30 7.80 -7.35
CA LEU A 28 -18.43 7.79 -6.19
C LEU A 28 -17.00 7.50 -6.64
N LEU A 29 -16.08 8.40 -6.35
CA LEU A 29 -14.65 8.12 -6.45
C LEU A 29 -14.23 7.46 -5.16
N HIS A 30 -13.80 6.23 -5.28
CA HIS A 30 -13.49 5.34 -4.18
C HIS A 30 -12.06 4.80 -4.32
N SER A 31 -11.48 4.40 -3.22
CA SER A 31 -10.30 3.57 -3.15
C SER A 31 -10.54 2.51 -2.08
N ARG A 32 -9.52 1.91 -1.52
CA ARG A 32 -9.67 0.91 -0.47
C ARG A 32 -10.44 1.45 0.74
N THR A 33 -11.45 0.71 1.22
CA THR A 33 -12.13 0.96 2.50
C THR A 33 -11.78 -0.09 3.55
N LEU A 34 -11.90 0.27 4.82
CA LEU A 34 -11.87 -0.66 5.96
C LEU A 34 -13.25 -0.91 6.55
N TYR A 35 -14.28 -0.20 6.07
CA TYR A 35 -15.64 -0.30 6.55
C TYR A 35 -16.52 -1.12 5.60
N LYS A 36 -17.43 -1.90 6.19
CA LYS A 36 -18.47 -2.58 5.42
C LYS A 36 -19.62 -1.60 5.18
N ASN A 37 -19.57 -0.89 4.06
CA ASN A 37 -20.64 0.02 3.66
C ASN A 37 -21.61 -0.63 2.67
N ASN A 38 -22.90 -0.34 2.83
CA ASN A 38 -23.95 -0.71 1.88
C ASN A 38 -24.13 0.43 0.89
N TYR A 39 -23.30 0.45 -0.15
CA TYR A 39 -23.42 1.48 -1.20
C TYR A 39 -24.74 1.33 -1.97
N ASN A 40 -25.43 2.44 -2.21
CA ASN A 40 -26.66 2.46 -2.96
C ASN A 40 -26.43 1.89 -4.37
N SER A 41 -27.28 0.95 -4.79
CA SER A 41 -27.17 0.27 -6.09
C SER A 41 -27.33 1.22 -7.30
N LYS A 42 -27.95 2.38 -7.12
CA LYS A 42 -28.07 3.40 -8.16
C LYS A 42 -26.73 4.11 -8.47
N HIS A 43 -25.77 4.11 -7.53
CA HIS A 43 -24.51 4.82 -7.68
C HIS A 43 -23.50 4.02 -8.51
N THR A 44 -22.73 4.70 -9.35
CA THR A 44 -21.54 4.15 -9.99
C THR A 44 -20.36 4.33 -9.05
N ILE A 45 -19.57 3.28 -8.84
CA ILE A 45 -18.35 3.35 -8.03
C ILE A 45 -17.15 3.22 -8.98
N LEU A 46 -16.33 4.27 -9.05
CA LEU A 46 -15.03 4.24 -9.75
C LEU A 46 -13.94 4.05 -8.69
N SER A 47 -13.13 3.02 -8.83
CA SER A 47 -12.09 2.72 -7.85
C SER A 47 -10.73 2.51 -8.49
N THR A 48 -9.71 3.09 -7.88
CA THR A 48 -8.30 2.88 -8.25
C THR A 48 -7.62 1.80 -7.41
N PHE A 49 -8.34 1.26 -6.40
CA PHE A 49 -7.88 0.16 -5.58
C PHE A 49 -9.08 -0.63 -5.07
N LEU A 50 -9.22 -1.88 -5.50
CA LEU A 50 -10.32 -2.74 -5.08
C LEU A 50 -10.08 -3.34 -3.69
N ASP A 51 -11.17 -3.64 -3.01
CA ASP A 51 -11.21 -4.42 -1.78
C ASP A 51 -12.45 -5.32 -1.77
N LYS A 52 -12.51 -6.22 -0.79
CA LYS A 52 -13.60 -7.21 -0.68
C LYS A 52 -15.01 -6.63 -0.60
N TYR A 53 -15.18 -5.34 -0.29
CA TYR A 53 -16.49 -4.70 -0.12
C TYR A 53 -17.02 -4.06 -1.40
N VAL A 54 -16.13 -3.79 -2.37
CA VAL A 54 -16.50 -3.16 -3.65
C VAL A 54 -16.11 -3.97 -4.88
N LEU A 55 -15.43 -5.11 -4.70
CA LEU A 55 -14.87 -5.94 -5.77
C LEU A 55 -15.87 -6.26 -6.88
N ASP A 56 -17.10 -6.62 -6.52
CA ASP A 56 -18.13 -7.04 -7.47
C ASP A 56 -18.95 -5.87 -8.05
N ARG A 57 -18.67 -4.63 -7.65
CA ARG A 57 -19.49 -3.46 -7.99
C ARG A 57 -18.73 -2.28 -8.58
N ALA A 58 -17.44 -2.16 -8.25
CA ALA A 58 -16.67 -1.02 -8.70
C ALA A 58 -16.15 -1.23 -10.13
N GLU A 59 -16.20 -0.18 -10.91
CA GLU A 59 -15.46 -0.06 -12.15
C GLU A 59 -14.01 0.29 -11.79
N TYR A 60 -13.09 -0.65 -12.04
CA TYR A 60 -11.70 -0.53 -11.66
C TYR A 60 -10.90 0.26 -12.68
N ILE A 61 -10.07 1.16 -12.19
CA ILE A 61 -9.13 1.96 -12.98
C ILE A 61 -7.71 1.51 -12.64
N PRO A 62 -7.04 0.72 -13.49
CA PRO A 62 -5.66 0.31 -13.27
C PRO A 62 -4.72 1.53 -13.41
N ILE A 63 -4.14 1.95 -12.29
CA ILE A 63 -3.31 3.14 -12.24
C ILE A 63 -2.23 2.99 -11.16
N HIS A 64 -0.99 3.33 -11.50
CA HIS A 64 0.09 3.45 -10.52
C HIS A 64 -0.12 4.65 -9.61
N PHE A 65 0.38 4.59 -8.39
CA PHE A 65 0.24 5.68 -7.43
C PHE A 65 0.92 6.99 -7.91
N SER A 66 2.02 6.88 -8.65
CA SER A 66 2.67 8.03 -9.29
C SER A 66 1.77 8.79 -10.28
N ARG A 67 0.71 8.15 -10.79
CA ARG A 67 -0.25 8.74 -11.73
C ARG A 67 -1.52 9.27 -11.08
N ILE A 68 -1.74 9.00 -9.81
CA ILE A 68 -2.92 9.45 -9.06
C ILE A 68 -3.10 10.98 -9.11
N PRO A 69 -2.06 11.82 -8.93
CA PRO A 69 -2.21 13.26 -9.06
C PRO A 69 -2.76 13.69 -10.41
N GLN A 70 -2.20 13.12 -11.48
CA GLN A 70 -2.62 13.44 -12.85
C GLN A 70 -4.07 13.05 -13.09
N TYR A 71 -4.50 11.89 -12.60
CA TYR A 71 -5.87 11.42 -12.76
C TYR A 71 -6.87 12.30 -12.01
N PHE A 72 -6.66 12.54 -10.71
CA PHE A 72 -7.62 13.31 -9.93
C PHE A 72 -7.65 14.80 -10.29
N ASN A 73 -6.54 15.38 -10.73
CA ASN A 73 -6.51 16.78 -11.16
C ASN A 73 -7.32 17.04 -12.46
N GLN A 74 -7.62 16.00 -13.24
CA GLN A 74 -8.49 16.12 -14.42
C GLN A 74 -9.97 16.05 -14.09
N LEU A 75 -10.31 15.57 -12.88
CA LEU A 75 -11.70 15.38 -12.48
C LEU A 75 -12.27 16.66 -11.85
N LYS A 76 -13.49 16.97 -12.23
CA LYS A 76 -14.28 18.03 -11.58
C LYS A 76 -15.09 17.40 -10.44
N ILE A 77 -14.44 17.24 -9.29
CA ILE A 77 -15.10 16.70 -8.10
C ILE A 77 -16.03 17.75 -7.54
N ASP A 78 -17.30 17.39 -7.36
CA ASP A 78 -18.29 18.30 -6.82
C ASP A 78 -18.20 18.37 -5.30
N ILE A 79 -18.14 17.21 -4.62
CA ILE A 79 -18.09 17.12 -3.17
C ILE A 79 -17.02 16.10 -2.77
N ALA A 80 -16.20 16.43 -1.79
CA ALA A 80 -15.35 15.47 -1.08
C ALA A 80 -15.89 15.26 0.33
N ILE A 81 -16.06 14.02 0.74
CA ILE A 81 -16.49 13.66 2.09
C ILE A 81 -15.39 12.85 2.78
N MET A 82 -14.98 13.21 4.00
CA MET A 82 -13.89 12.52 4.70
C MET A 82 -13.94 12.72 6.22
N GLN A 83 -13.36 11.77 6.95
CA GLN A 83 -13.03 11.98 8.35
C GLN A 83 -11.72 12.76 8.45
N VAL A 84 -11.63 13.66 9.42
CA VAL A 84 -10.47 14.53 9.69
C VAL A 84 -10.24 14.62 11.20
N ALA A 85 -9.01 14.98 11.59
CA ALA A 85 -8.70 15.42 12.94
C ALA A 85 -8.77 16.95 13.03
N TYR A 86 -9.02 17.45 14.22
CA TYR A 86 -8.98 18.88 14.52
C TYR A 86 -8.32 19.12 15.87
N ASP A 87 -7.36 20.04 15.89
CA ASP A 87 -6.71 20.55 17.10
C ASP A 87 -6.94 22.06 17.19
N GLU A 88 -7.23 22.58 18.37
CA GLU A 88 -7.57 24.00 18.57
C GLU A 88 -6.43 24.96 18.16
N LYS A 89 -5.16 24.53 18.27
CA LYS A 89 -3.99 25.35 17.96
C LYS A 89 -3.46 25.11 16.56
N LEU A 90 -3.54 23.87 16.07
CA LEU A 90 -2.93 23.44 14.82
C LEU A 90 -3.94 23.38 13.66
N GLY A 91 -5.25 23.43 13.96
CA GLY A 91 -6.31 23.35 12.97
C GLY A 91 -6.57 21.92 12.48
N TYR A 92 -7.07 21.81 11.26
CA TYR A 92 -7.42 20.52 10.66
C TYR A 92 -6.20 19.73 10.17
N SER A 93 -6.28 18.40 10.28
CA SER A 93 -5.35 17.46 9.67
C SER A 93 -6.12 16.40 8.88
N PHE A 94 -5.54 15.90 7.79
CA PHE A 94 -6.08 14.77 7.02
C PHE A 94 -6.11 13.45 7.82
N GLY A 95 -5.60 13.46 9.04
CA GLY A 95 -5.52 12.27 9.87
C GLY A 95 -4.65 11.18 9.24
N THR A 96 -5.18 9.97 9.17
CA THR A 96 -4.40 8.81 8.72
C THR A 96 -4.16 8.75 7.21
N ASN A 97 -4.84 9.56 6.39
CA ASN A 97 -4.89 9.36 4.93
C ASN A 97 -4.76 10.64 4.09
N PRO A 98 -3.68 11.41 4.18
CA PRO A 98 -3.45 12.52 3.24
C PRO A 98 -3.15 12.05 1.82
N ASP A 99 -2.73 10.81 1.63
CA ASP A 99 -2.30 10.22 0.36
C ASP A 99 -3.25 10.50 -0.80
N TYR A 100 -4.54 10.23 -0.62
CA TYR A 100 -5.61 10.47 -1.59
C TYR A 100 -6.47 11.69 -1.24
N ASN A 101 -6.78 11.86 0.05
CA ASN A 101 -7.69 12.90 0.51
C ASN A 101 -7.18 14.31 0.18
N PHE A 102 -5.86 14.50 0.08
CA PHE A 102 -5.27 15.74 -0.41
C PHE A 102 -5.77 16.10 -1.81
N TYR A 103 -5.83 15.14 -2.74
CA TYR A 103 -6.33 15.39 -4.10
C TYR A 103 -7.84 15.55 -4.14
N PHE A 104 -8.56 14.83 -3.29
CA PHE A 104 -10.01 14.98 -3.14
C PHE A 104 -10.38 16.36 -2.60
N SER A 105 -9.53 16.99 -1.81
CA SER A 105 -9.74 18.33 -1.30
C SER A 105 -9.70 19.44 -2.38
N ASN A 106 -9.39 19.08 -3.65
CA ASN A 106 -9.60 19.96 -4.80
C ASN A 106 -11.07 20.07 -5.22
N ALA A 107 -12.00 19.33 -4.60
CA ALA A 107 -13.44 19.44 -4.80
C ALA A 107 -13.95 20.87 -4.61
N LYS A 108 -15.13 21.17 -5.18
CA LYS A 108 -15.81 22.46 -5.00
C LYS A 108 -16.21 22.66 -3.53
N GLU A 109 -16.70 21.57 -2.89
CA GLU A 109 -17.13 21.56 -1.50
C GLU A 109 -16.46 20.41 -0.75
N ILE A 110 -16.15 20.65 0.52
CA ILE A 110 -15.64 19.62 1.43
C ILE A 110 -16.59 19.46 2.60
N TRP A 111 -17.05 18.23 2.81
CA TRP A 111 -17.84 17.86 3.98
C TRP A 111 -17.00 16.99 4.88
N VAL A 112 -16.89 17.35 6.14
CA VAL A 112 -16.01 16.64 7.08
C VAL A 112 -16.77 16.08 8.27
N GLU A 113 -16.37 14.87 8.67
CA GLU A 113 -16.59 14.34 10.01
C GLU A 113 -15.34 14.60 10.83
N VAL A 114 -15.42 15.52 11.79
CA VAL A 114 -14.35 15.77 12.75
C VAL A 114 -14.46 14.68 13.82
N ASN A 115 -13.61 13.66 13.70
CA ASN A 115 -13.67 12.52 14.61
C ASN A 115 -12.64 12.69 15.74
N LYS A 116 -13.10 12.71 16.99
CA LYS A 116 -12.24 12.82 18.19
C LYS A 116 -11.22 11.67 18.31
N GLN A 117 -11.48 10.54 17.64
CA GLN A 117 -10.57 9.39 17.64
C GLN A 117 -9.63 9.36 16.41
N MET A 118 -9.75 10.32 15.48
CA MET A 118 -8.81 10.47 14.36
C MET A 118 -7.51 11.10 14.86
N PRO A 119 -6.34 10.45 14.69
CA PRO A 119 -5.08 11.06 15.09
C PRO A 119 -4.81 12.33 14.29
N TRP A 120 -4.35 13.38 14.97
CA TRP A 120 -3.82 14.55 14.30
C TRP A 120 -2.40 14.24 13.81
N THR A 121 -2.14 14.45 12.53
CA THR A 121 -0.88 14.06 11.90
C THR A 121 -0.22 15.23 11.20
N TYR A 122 1.11 15.24 11.18
CA TYR A 122 1.88 16.20 10.41
C TYR A 122 1.85 15.82 8.92
N GLY A 123 1.67 16.83 8.07
CA GLY A 123 1.57 16.63 6.61
C GLY A 123 1.10 17.89 5.89
N PRO A 124 0.43 17.75 4.74
CA PRO A 124 -0.04 18.88 3.95
C PRO A 124 -1.11 19.67 4.70
N LYS A 125 -1.11 20.99 4.46
CA LYS A 125 -2.12 21.88 5.01
C LYS A 125 -3.52 21.51 4.51
N PHE A 126 -4.46 21.38 5.44
CA PHE A 126 -5.86 21.15 5.10
C PHE A 126 -6.51 22.46 4.58
N PRO A 127 -7.29 22.43 3.48
CA PRO A 127 -7.97 23.62 2.93
C PRO A 127 -9.30 23.88 3.65
N ASP A 128 -9.24 24.28 4.90
CA ASP A 128 -10.39 24.51 5.81
C ASP A 128 -11.42 25.53 5.26
N HIS A 129 -10.95 26.51 4.47
CA HIS A 129 -11.82 27.50 3.82
C HIS A 129 -12.79 26.89 2.80
N LYS A 130 -12.62 25.65 2.40
CA LYS A 130 -13.54 24.91 1.50
C LYS A 130 -14.56 24.05 2.25
N ILE A 131 -14.51 23.99 3.58
CA ILE A 131 -15.45 23.21 4.38
C ILE A 131 -16.82 23.90 4.33
N THR A 132 -17.79 23.23 3.73
CA THR A 132 -19.20 23.71 3.66
C THR A 132 -20.12 22.92 4.58
N LYS A 133 -19.68 21.75 5.05
CA LYS A 133 -20.41 20.96 6.05
C LYS A 133 -19.42 20.32 7.05
N ARG A 134 -19.72 20.46 8.33
CA ARG A 134 -18.93 19.91 9.45
C ARG A 134 -19.84 19.18 10.43
N ILE A 135 -19.49 17.96 10.77
CA ILE A 135 -20.18 17.13 11.76
C ILE A 135 -19.12 16.68 12.79
N GLU A 136 -19.44 16.83 14.06
CA GLU A 136 -18.60 16.28 15.14
C GLU A 136 -19.01 14.85 15.44
N VAL A 137 -18.04 13.95 15.52
CA VAL A 137 -18.26 12.53 15.77
C VAL A 137 -17.24 11.98 16.77
N ASP A 138 -17.61 10.89 17.42
CA ASP A 138 -16.77 10.18 18.38
C ASP A 138 -17.02 8.69 18.25
N TYR A 139 -16.37 8.05 17.27
CA TYR A 139 -16.44 6.61 17.07
C TYR A 139 -15.06 6.04 16.68
N PRO A 140 -14.79 4.77 17.03
CA PRO A 140 -13.49 4.16 16.75
C PRO A 140 -13.23 4.08 15.24
N LEU A 141 -11.96 4.32 14.87
CA LEU A 141 -11.50 4.05 13.52
C LEU A 141 -11.48 2.55 13.26
N ALA A 142 -11.74 2.17 12.02
CA ALA A 142 -11.55 0.80 11.59
C ALA A 142 -10.08 0.39 11.73
N GLU A 143 -9.84 -0.74 12.40
CA GLU A 143 -8.52 -1.29 12.60
C GLU A 143 -8.11 -2.19 11.42
N TYR A 144 -6.81 -2.27 11.21
CA TYR A 144 -6.21 -3.16 10.23
C TYR A 144 -5.17 -4.05 10.89
N SER A 145 -5.39 -5.34 10.82
CA SER A 145 -4.47 -6.35 11.33
C SER A 145 -4.42 -7.57 10.39
N HIS A 146 -3.39 -8.37 10.55
CA HIS A 146 -3.28 -9.65 9.88
C HIS A 146 -3.31 -10.79 10.90
N ASP A 147 -4.21 -11.72 10.69
CA ASP A 147 -4.13 -13.01 11.40
C ASP A 147 -3.03 -13.85 10.77
N ILE A 148 -2.06 -14.26 11.60
CA ILE A 148 -0.90 -15.05 11.17
C ILE A 148 -0.89 -16.34 12.00
N SER A 149 -1.01 -17.49 11.32
CA SER A 149 -0.86 -18.79 11.97
C SER A 149 0.60 -19.05 12.39
N GLU A 150 0.83 -19.98 13.31
CA GLU A 150 2.17 -20.28 13.80
C GLU A 150 3.12 -20.81 12.70
N ASP A 151 2.60 -21.66 11.81
CA ASP A 151 3.38 -22.15 10.65
C ASP A 151 3.76 -21.02 9.69
N GLU A 152 2.83 -20.08 9.48
CA GLU A 152 3.08 -18.91 8.66
C GLU A 152 4.13 -17.99 9.31
N LYS A 153 4.11 -17.82 10.64
CA LYS A 153 5.15 -17.07 11.37
C LYS A 153 6.54 -17.67 11.16
N ASN A 154 6.66 -18.99 11.25
CA ASN A 154 7.93 -19.70 11.05
C ASN A 154 8.46 -19.50 9.62
N THR A 155 7.59 -19.56 8.61
CA THR A 155 7.95 -19.29 7.22
C THR A 155 8.41 -17.85 7.03
N LEU A 156 7.62 -16.89 7.54
CA LEU A 156 7.93 -15.46 7.45
C LEU A 156 9.22 -15.10 8.21
N ALA A 157 9.50 -15.74 9.35
CA ALA A 157 10.73 -15.53 10.11
C ALA A 157 11.98 -15.91 9.31
N LYS A 158 11.93 -17.05 8.56
CA LYS A 158 13.02 -17.43 7.66
C LYS A 158 13.23 -16.42 6.56
N ILE A 159 12.14 -15.96 5.91
CA ILE A 159 12.20 -14.90 4.90
C ILE A 159 12.79 -13.62 5.50
N GLY A 160 12.34 -13.23 6.70
CA GLY A 160 12.87 -12.08 7.43
C GLY A 160 14.36 -12.17 7.71
N THR A 161 14.89 -13.37 8.01
CA THR A 161 16.34 -13.60 8.20
C THR A 161 17.14 -13.28 6.94
N TYR A 162 16.63 -13.63 5.76
CA TYR A 162 17.27 -13.30 4.50
C TYR A 162 17.16 -11.81 4.16
N ILE A 163 15.98 -11.21 4.38
CA ILE A 163 15.77 -9.76 4.15
C ILE A 163 16.71 -8.93 5.02
N ASN A 164 16.91 -9.33 6.28
CA ASN A 164 17.76 -8.61 7.23
C ASN A 164 19.23 -8.49 6.78
N GLN A 165 19.69 -9.33 5.83
CA GLN A 165 21.03 -9.20 5.23
C GLN A 165 21.16 -7.93 4.37
N PHE A 166 20.06 -7.38 3.89
CA PHE A 166 20.03 -6.17 3.08
C PHE A 166 19.77 -4.89 3.90
N ILE A 167 19.38 -5.04 5.17
CA ILE A 167 19.11 -3.90 6.06
C ILE A 167 20.39 -3.53 6.79
N SER A 168 21.06 -2.48 6.33
CA SER A 168 22.24 -1.91 6.98
C SER A 168 21.88 -0.68 7.82
N GLU A 169 22.81 -0.22 8.65
CA GLU A 169 22.74 1.12 9.23
C GLU A 169 22.70 2.15 8.10
N ASP A 170 21.96 3.23 8.28
CA ASP A 170 21.78 4.30 7.31
C ASP A 170 20.99 3.94 6.03
N CYS A 171 20.36 2.75 5.96
CA CYS A 171 19.41 2.49 4.88
C CYS A 171 18.07 3.20 5.12
N THR A 172 17.37 3.45 4.03
CA THR A 172 15.96 3.84 4.04
C THR A 172 15.13 2.63 3.62
N ILE A 173 14.11 2.27 4.38
CA ILE A 173 13.27 1.13 4.05
C ILE A 173 11.88 1.56 3.58
N GLN A 174 11.36 0.80 2.62
CA GLN A 174 9.96 0.73 2.26
C GLN A 174 9.45 -0.70 2.48
N LEU A 175 8.29 -0.81 3.12
CA LEU A 175 7.61 -2.09 3.31
C LEU A 175 6.22 -2.04 2.68
N GLY A 176 5.98 -2.90 1.71
CA GLY A 176 4.65 -3.12 1.14
C GLY A 176 3.69 -3.71 2.18
N ILE A 177 2.40 -3.60 1.92
CA ILE A 177 1.33 -4.13 2.80
C ILE A 177 1.41 -5.66 2.81
N SER A 178 2.05 -6.23 3.83
CA SER A 178 2.17 -7.68 3.97
C SER A 178 2.41 -8.11 5.42
N LYS A 179 2.23 -9.40 5.68
CA LYS A 179 2.50 -10.03 6.97
C LYS A 179 4.00 -10.07 7.33
N LEU A 180 4.89 -9.87 6.34
CA LEU A 180 6.35 -9.84 6.55
C LEU A 180 6.82 -8.77 7.53
N GLN A 181 6.07 -7.66 7.62
CA GLN A 181 6.40 -6.52 8.48
C GLN A 181 6.63 -6.92 9.95
N SER A 182 5.94 -7.95 10.44
CA SER A 182 6.04 -8.41 11.82
C SER A 182 7.32 -9.22 12.12
N THR A 183 8.07 -9.61 11.11
CA THR A 183 9.22 -10.51 11.23
C THR A 183 10.57 -9.83 10.99
N LEU A 184 10.55 -8.58 10.57
CA LEU A 184 11.78 -7.85 10.27
C LEU A 184 12.44 -7.31 11.53
N GLN A 185 13.72 -7.62 11.69
CA GLN A 185 14.55 -7.00 12.71
C GLN A 185 15.13 -5.69 12.17
N ILE A 186 14.50 -4.59 12.54
CA ILE A 186 14.90 -3.29 12.05
C ILE A 186 15.92 -2.66 13.00
N LYS A 187 17.10 -2.40 12.48
CA LYS A 187 18.21 -1.81 13.24
C LYS A 187 17.97 -0.35 13.60
N PRO A 188 18.62 0.17 14.67
CA PRO A 188 18.65 1.61 14.93
C PRO A 188 19.28 2.39 13.78
N LYS A 189 18.92 3.67 13.65
CA LYS A 189 19.41 4.62 12.63
C LYS A 189 18.94 4.43 11.20
N ILE A 190 17.93 3.64 10.96
CA ILE A 190 17.30 3.60 9.64
C ILE A 190 16.27 4.71 9.50
N SER A 191 15.99 5.09 8.27
CA SER A 191 14.83 5.93 7.91
C SER A 191 13.73 5.07 7.30
N VAL A 192 12.50 5.57 7.38
CA VAL A 192 11.35 4.97 6.71
C VAL A 192 10.84 5.92 5.66
N TYR A 193 10.73 5.43 4.43
CA TYR A 193 10.06 6.12 3.34
C TYR A 193 9.17 5.12 2.60
N SER A 194 7.87 5.14 2.91
CA SER A 194 6.98 4.05 2.51
C SER A 194 5.64 4.56 2.02
N GLU A 195 4.94 3.75 1.23
CA GLU A 195 3.55 3.97 0.89
C GLU A 195 2.68 3.98 2.15
N MET A 196 2.88 2.98 3.01
CA MET A 196 2.09 2.74 4.21
C MET A 196 2.98 2.49 5.42
N ILE A 197 2.52 2.97 6.58
CA ILE A 197 3.00 2.54 7.88
C ILE A 197 1.86 1.93 8.71
N GLY A 198 2.20 1.05 9.63
CA GLY A 198 1.29 0.40 10.56
C GLY A 198 1.97 0.06 11.87
N ASP A 199 1.44 -0.92 12.62
CA ASP A 199 1.93 -1.30 13.95
C ASP A 199 3.44 -1.58 14.01
N TRP A 200 4.04 -2.08 12.95
CA TRP A 200 5.48 -2.32 12.84
C TRP A 200 6.32 -1.05 13.03
N ALA A 201 5.79 0.11 12.62
CA ALA A 201 6.51 1.38 12.72
C ALA A 201 6.70 1.85 14.18
N MET A 202 5.88 1.39 15.12
CA MET A 202 6.02 1.69 16.54
C MET A 202 7.31 1.08 17.15
N ASN A 203 7.80 -0.01 16.57
CA ASN A 203 8.96 -0.75 17.05
C ASN A 203 10.27 -0.29 16.43
N ILE A 204 10.21 0.66 15.50
CA ILE A 204 11.40 1.20 14.82
C ILE A 204 11.91 2.43 15.54
N LYS A 205 13.20 2.46 15.83
CA LYS A 205 13.89 3.65 16.33
C LYS A 205 14.36 4.54 15.17
N ALA A 206 13.47 4.84 14.23
CA ALA A 206 13.79 5.72 13.11
C ALA A 206 13.92 7.18 13.58
N GLU A 207 14.81 7.93 12.95
CA GLU A 207 14.87 9.38 13.14
C GLU A 207 13.67 10.08 12.52
N LYS A 208 13.34 9.68 11.30
CA LYS A 208 12.22 10.21 10.52
C LYS A 208 11.47 9.09 9.83
N ILE A 209 10.15 9.21 9.82
CA ILE A 209 9.22 8.33 9.11
C ILE A 209 8.41 9.21 8.16
N VAL A 210 8.56 8.97 6.87
CA VAL A 210 7.76 9.63 5.83
C VAL A 210 6.90 8.57 5.15
N SER A 211 5.59 8.81 5.07
CA SER A 211 4.67 7.83 4.48
C SER A 211 3.48 8.49 3.79
N GLY A 212 2.83 7.75 2.89
CA GLY A 212 1.57 8.18 2.27
C GLY A 212 0.41 8.12 3.25
N PHE A 213 0.30 7.04 4.01
CA PHE A 213 -0.79 6.84 4.96
C PHE A 213 -0.42 5.91 6.12
N GLY A 214 -1.25 5.97 7.16
CA GLY A 214 -1.20 5.09 8.32
C GLY A 214 -2.41 4.16 8.41
N MET A 215 -2.17 2.86 8.67
CA MET A 215 -3.24 1.87 8.82
C MET A 215 -2.80 0.77 9.78
N GLY A 216 -3.47 0.64 10.92
CA GLY A 216 -3.08 -0.31 11.97
C GLY A 216 -4.11 -0.47 13.06
N SER A 217 -3.65 -0.87 14.24
CA SER A 217 -4.48 -1.05 15.43
C SER A 217 -4.82 0.29 16.09
N LYS A 218 -5.73 0.24 17.07
CA LYS A 218 -6.02 1.39 17.94
C LYS A 218 -4.76 1.92 18.64
N SER A 219 -3.83 1.05 19.01
CA SER A 219 -2.54 1.43 19.62
C SER A 219 -1.66 2.20 18.63
N PHE A 220 -1.66 1.80 17.37
CA PHE A 220 -0.96 2.51 16.31
C PHE A 220 -1.54 3.91 16.08
N TYR A 221 -2.87 4.06 16.02
CA TYR A 221 -3.51 5.37 15.86
C TYR A 221 -3.20 6.30 17.03
N LYS A 222 -3.17 5.78 18.26
CA LYS A 222 -2.76 6.55 19.44
C LYS A 222 -1.29 6.96 19.37
N TRP A 223 -0.41 6.09 18.88
CA TRP A 223 1.02 6.41 18.70
C TRP A 223 1.25 7.43 17.58
N LEU A 224 0.41 7.40 16.54
CA LEU A 224 0.50 8.30 15.39
C LEU A 224 0.05 9.74 15.75
N ASP A 225 -0.84 9.88 16.73
CA ASP A 225 -1.40 11.16 17.13
C ASP A 225 -0.32 12.13 17.63
N HIS A 226 -0.22 13.30 16.99
CA HIS A 226 0.77 14.35 17.28
C HIS A 226 2.23 13.86 17.29
N ASN A 227 2.56 12.79 16.58
CA ASN A 227 3.90 12.22 16.57
C ASN A 227 4.83 13.01 15.63
N PRO A 228 5.78 13.84 16.14
CA PRO A 228 6.61 14.70 15.30
C PRO A 228 7.64 13.94 14.46
N LYS A 229 7.84 12.64 14.71
CA LYS A 229 8.73 11.80 13.91
C LYS A 229 8.06 11.32 12.62
N VAL A 230 6.73 11.40 12.55
CA VAL A 230 5.94 10.89 11.42
C VAL A 230 5.41 12.06 10.61
N GLU A 231 5.70 12.04 9.32
CA GLU A 231 5.16 12.97 8.34
C GLU A 231 4.40 12.18 7.28
N LEU A 232 3.10 12.43 7.17
CA LEU A 232 2.29 11.82 6.13
C LEU A 232 2.13 12.78 4.95
N ARG A 233 2.33 12.29 3.73
CA ARG A 233 2.35 13.10 2.50
C ARG A 233 1.37 12.61 1.46
N PRO A 234 0.96 13.49 0.51
CA PRO A 234 0.23 13.07 -0.68
C PRO A 234 0.97 11.99 -1.45
N ILE A 235 0.24 11.01 -2.00
CA ILE A 235 0.87 9.85 -2.62
C ILE A 235 1.76 10.21 -3.82
N GLY A 236 1.43 11.27 -4.55
CA GLY A 236 2.26 11.73 -5.66
C GLY A 236 3.61 12.28 -5.23
N GLU A 237 3.74 12.82 -4.01
CA GLU A 237 5.04 13.21 -3.47
C GLU A 237 5.85 11.99 -3.03
N ILE A 238 5.16 10.99 -2.47
CA ILE A 238 5.78 9.72 -2.04
C ILE A 238 6.32 8.92 -3.22
N THR A 239 5.63 8.95 -4.36
CA THR A 239 5.99 8.15 -5.54
C THR A 239 6.63 8.97 -6.66
N ASP A 240 7.04 10.21 -6.37
CA ASP A 240 7.77 11.05 -7.31
C ASP A 240 9.19 10.49 -7.56
N PRO A 241 9.59 10.27 -8.83
CA PRO A 241 10.95 9.87 -9.17
C PRO A 241 12.05 10.77 -8.59
N LEU A 242 11.82 12.09 -8.48
CA LEU A 242 12.76 13.01 -7.86
C LEU A 242 12.91 12.76 -6.35
N SER A 243 11.85 12.33 -5.68
CA SER A 243 11.92 11.92 -4.28
C SER A 243 12.83 10.72 -4.10
N PHE A 244 12.71 9.70 -4.96
CA PHE A 244 13.56 8.51 -4.92
C PHE A 244 15.04 8.82 -5.19
N ALA A 245 15.33 9.74 -6.12
CA ALA A 245 16.71 10.17 -6.41
C ALA A 245 17.40 10.81 -5.20
N ASN A 246 16.64 11.43 -4.31
CA ASN A 246 17.13 12.08 -3.09
C ASN A 246 17.19 11.16 -1.86
N ILE A 247 16.77 9.90 -1.97
CA ILE A 247 16.79 8.91 -0.90
C ILE A 247 17.88 7.87 -1.19
N PRO A 248 19.06 7.94 -0.56
CA PRO A 248 20.08 6.92 -0.76
C PRO A 248 19.74 5.62 -0.05
N ASN A 249 20.28 4.52 -0.57
CA ASN A 249 20.18 3.19 0.00
C ASN A 249 18.73 2.74 0.29
N LEU A 250 17.81 3.04 -0.64
CA LEU A 250 16.42 2.62 -0.52
C LEU A 250 16.30 1.10 -0.69
N VAL A 251 15.88 0.41 0.36
CA VAL A 251 15.54 -1.01 0.32
C VAL A 251 14.02 -1.14 0.19
N SER A 252 13.57 -1.37 -1.02
CA SER A 252 12.14 -1.55 -1.35
C SER A 252 11.76 -3.02 -1.21
N ILE A 253 10.85 -3.34 -0.29
CA ILE A 253 10.43 -4.71 0.01
C ILE A 253 8.93 -4.84 -0.25
N ASN A 254 8.59 -5.62 -1.28
CA ASN A 254 7.21 -5.86 -1.68
C ASN A 254 6.92 -7.37 -1.69
N SER A 255 5.63 -7.71 -1.59
CA SER A 255 5.18 -9.10 -1.67
C SER A 255 4.53 -9.39 -3.02
N ALA A 256 4.39 -10.68 -3.35
CA ALA A 256 3.76 -11.12 -4.58
C ALA A 256 2.77 -12.26 -4.32
N LEU A 257 1.80 -12.40 -5.23
CA LEU A 257 0.96 -13.59 -5.32
C LEU A 257 1.71 -14.73 -6.03
N GLU A 258 2.38 -14.40 -7.15
CA GLU A 258 3.24 -15.34 -7.88
C GLU A 258 4.34 -14.59 -8.67
N ILE A 259 5.38 -15.33 -9.04
CA ILE A 259 6.46 -14.89 -9.93
C ILE A 259 6.78 -15.99 -10.93
N ASP A 260 7.10 -15.63 -12.18
CA ASP A 260 7.52 -16.61 -13.16
C ASP A 260 9.03 -16.74 -13.31
N LEU A 261 9.46 -17.76 -14.06
CA LEU A 261 10.88 -18.05 -14.30
C LEU A 261 11.60 -16.98 -15.13
N PHE A 262 10.90 -15.96 -15.62
CA PHE A 262 11.48 -14.77 -16.25
C PHE A 262 11.69 -13.63 -15.26
N GLY A 263 11.05 -13.72 -14.08
CA GLY A 263 11.08 -12.70 -13.04
C GLY A 263 9.93 -11.68 -13.13
N GLN A 264 8.88 -11.96 -13.92
CA GLN A 264 7.66 -11.15 -13.91
C GLN A 264 6.84 -11.43 -12.65
N VAL A 265 6.25 -10.42 -12.05
CA VAL A 265 5.53 -10.50 -10.77
C VAL A 265 4.06 -10.17 -10.93
N ALA A 266 3.18 -11.00 -10.41
CA ALA A 266 1.75 -10.73 -10.25
C ALA A 266 1.41 -10.50 -8.78
N SER A 267 0.68 -9.42 -8.49
CA SER A 267 0.34 -9.03 -7.11
C SER A 267 -1.11 -8.57 -6.93
N GLU A 268 -1.88 -8.40 -7.99
CA GLU A 268 -3.18 -7.74 -7.96
C GLU A 268 -4.34 -8.58 -8.51
N SER A 269 -4.05 -9.73 -9.12
CA SER A 269 -5.07 -10.61 -9.72
C SER A 269 -4.81 -12.08 -9.43
N LEU A 270 -5.89 -12.87 -9.39
CA LEU A 270 -5.88 -14.34 -9.35
C LEU A 270 -6.82 -14.86 -10.42
N ASP A 271 -6.36 -15.80 -11.25
CA ASP A 271 -7.12 -16.34 -12.37
C ASP A 271 -7.73 -15.25 -13.26
N TYR A 272 -6.92 -14.22 -13.60
CA TYR A 272 -7.31 -13.00 -14.32
C TYR A 272 -8.39 -12.14 -13.63
N LYS A 273 -8.85 -12.50 -12.45
CA LYS A 273 -9.77 -11.67 -11.67
C LYS A 273 -8.99 -10.67 -10.85
N GLN A 274 -9.29 -9.40 -11.03
CA GLN A 274 -8.74 -8.34 -10.20
C GLN A 274 -9.19 -8.52 -8.75
N ILE A 275 -8.26 -8.50 -7.79
CA ILE A 275 -8.55 -8.65 -6.35
C ILE A 275 -8.09 -7.47 -5.51
N SER A 276 -7.24 -6.63 -6.05
CA SER A 276 -6.75 -5.41 -5.40
C SER A 276 -6.49 -4.33 -6.45
N GLY A 277 -5.75 -3.30 -6.12
CA GLY A 277 -5.19 -2.33 -7.08
C GLY A 277 -3.71 -2.56 -7.30
N VAL A 278 -3.15 -1.90 -8.30
CA VAL A 278 -1.70 -1.88 -8.60
C VAL A 278 -0.92 -1.40 -7.38
N GLY A 279 -1.43 -0.37 -6.68
CA GLY A 279 -0.74 0.25 -5.55
C GLY A 279 0.56 0.95 -5.96
N GLY A 280 1.48 1.06 -4.98
CA GLY A 280 2.80 1.66 -5.15
C GLY A 280 3.93 0.65 -5.38
N SER A 281 3.63 -0.66 -5.43
CA SER A 281 4.68 -1.69 -5.49
C SER A 281 5.61 -1.52 -6.68
N ASN A 282 5.06 -1.23 -7.88
CA ASN A 282 5.88 -0.97 -9.06
C ASN A 282 6.63 0.37 -8.96
N ASP A 283 5.99 1.43 -8.44
CA ASP A 283 6.64 2.74 -8.26
C ASP A 283 7.86 2.62 -7.34
N PHE A 284 7.74 1.91 -6.22
CA PHE A 284 8.84 1.70 -5.28
C PHE A 284 9.92 0.75 -5.81
N THR A 285 9.54 -0.28 -6.56
CA THR A 285 10.49 -1.21 -7.20
C THR A 285 11.34 -0.46 -8.23
N ALA A 286 10.71 0.33 -9.11
CA ALA A 286 11.41 1.20 -10.05
C ALA A 286 12.17 2.33 -9.34
N GLY A 287 11.60 2.90 -8.28
CA GLY A 287 12.21 3.94 -7.45
C GLY A 287 13.51 3.48 -6.79
N ALA A 288 13.59 2.21 -6.37
CA ALA A 288 14.82 1.65 -5.82
C ALA A 288 15.97 1.66 -6.83
N ALA A 289 15.69 1.48 -8.12
CA ALA A 289 16.71 1.58 -9.17
C ALA A 289 17.21 3.02 -9.41
N ILE A 290 16.38 4.04 -9.08
CA ILE A 290 16.73 5.46 -9.16
C ILE A 290 17.56 5.88 -7.94
N SER A 291 17.26 5.31 -6.77
CA SER A 291 17.99 5.56 -5.53
C SER A 291 19.45 5.11 -5.63
N LYS A 292 20.38 5.99 -5.26
CA LYS A 292 21.81 5.62 -5.23
C LYS A 292 22.03 4.54 -4.16
N GLY A 293 22.48 3.35 -4.60
CA GLY A 293 22.65 2.19 -3.71
C GLY A 293 21.33 1.46 -3.37
N GLY A 294 20.23 1.85 -4.01
CA GLY A 294 18.93 1.22 -3.79
C GLY A 294 18.82 -0.18 -4.36
N ILE A 295 17.94 -0.98 -3.78
CA ILE A 295 17.64 -2.35 -4.18
C ILE A 295 16.15 -2.64 -4.04
N SER A 296 15.62 -3.47 -4.94
CA SER A 296 14.25 -3.96 -4.91
C SER A 296 14.21 -5.45 -4.53
N ILE A 297 13.34 -5.79 -3.59
CA ILE A 297 13.14 -7.14 -3.08
C ILE A 297 11.68 -7.54 -3.23
N ILE A 298 11.44 -8.67 -3.88
CA ILE A 298 10.15 -9.35 -3.87
C ILE A 298 10.24 -10.52 -2.89
N ALA A 299 9.48 -10.47 -1.81
CA ALA A 299 9.53 -11.46 -0.75
C ALA A 299 8.17 -12.14 -0.53
N MET A 300 8.16 -13.47 -0.60
CA MET A 300 6.93 -14.26 -0.47
C MET A 300 7.22 -15.71 -0.02
N PRO A 301 6.29 -16.39 0.65
CA PRO A 301 6.34 -17.83 0.79
C PRO A 301 6.42 -18.51 -0.58
N SER A 302 7.20 -19.60 -0.68
CA SER A 302 7.36 -20.33 -1.95
C SER A 302 6.11 -21.06 -2.43
N VAL A 303 5.16 -21.32 -1.52
CA VAL A 303 3.89 -21.98 -1.78
C VAL A 303 2.72 -21.23 -1.17
N THR A 304 1.53 -21.48 -1.72
CA THR A 304 0.24 -21.06 -1.13
C THR A 304 -0.13 -21.96 0.05
N LYS A 305 -1.19 -21.61 0.81
CA LYS A 305 -1.67 -22.42 1.94
C LYS A 305 -2.09 -23.84 1.53
N ASP A 306 -2.56 -24.02 0.31
CA ASP A 306 -2.94 -25.32 -0.29
C ASP A 306 -1.76 -26.02 -0.99
N GLY A 307 -0.52 -25.51 -0.82
CA GLY A 307 0.71 -26.14 -1.29
C GLY A 307 1.05 -25.96 -2.76
N LYS A 308 0.35 -25.08 -3.48
CA LYS A 308 0.69 -24.75 -4.88
C LYS A 308 1.90 -23.85 -4.93
N SER A 309 2.75 -24.03 -5.95
CA SER A 309 3.92 -23.19 -6.14
C SER A 309 3.53 -21.74 -6.47
N LYS A 310 4.18 -20.80 -5.82
CA LYS A 310 4.11 -19.37 -6.17
C LYS A 310 5.22 -18.94 -7.14
N ILE A 311 6.20 -19.82 -7.40
CA ILE A 311 7.13 -19.67 -8.50
C ILE A 311 6.61 -20.58 -9.62
N VAL A 312 6.31 -19.99 -10.78
CA VAL A 312 5.64 -20.68 -11.89
C VAL A 312 6.47 -20.58 -13.18
N PRO A 313 6.34 -21.52 -14.14
CA PRO A 313 7.07 -21.42 -15.40
C PRO A 313 6.76 -20.12 -16.16
N LYS A 314 5.49 -19.74 -16.20
CA LYS A 314 4.98 -18.53 -16.84
C LYS A 314 3.74 -18.05 -16.09
N ILE A 315 3.69 -16.76 -15.77
CA ILE A 315 2.51 -16.11 -15.18
C ILE A 315 1.31 -16.24 -16.10
N GLN A 316 0.17 -16.62 -15.48
CA GLN A 316 -1.15 -16.61 -16.12
C GLN A 316 -2.06 -15.53 -15.56
N ASN A 317 -1.52 -14.67 -14.71
CA ASN A 317 -2.20 -13.55 -14.10
C ASN A 317 -1.76 -12.23 -14.74
N ILE A 318 -2.31 -11.12 -14.26
CA ILE A 318 -1.89 -9.78 -14.69
C ILE A 318 -0.52 -9.48 -14.09
N VAL A 319 0.42 -9.09 -14.94
CA VAL A 319 1.76 -8.67 -14.49
C VAL A 319 1.66 -7.29 -13.85
N THR A 320 2.03 -7.21 -12.58
CA THR A 320 2.06 -5.95 -11.81
C THR A 320 3.42 -5.29 -11.87
N ILE A 321 4.52 -6.08 -11.73
CA ILE A 321 5.88 -5.57 -11.77
C ILE A 321 6.63 -6.26 -12.91
N PRO A 322 7.23 -5.48 -13.85
CA PRO A 322 7.99 -6.04 -14.95
C PRO A 322 9.30 -6.66 -14.46
N ARG A 323 9.75 -7.68 -15.16
CA ARG A 323 10.99 -8.43 -14.84
C ARG A 323 12.28 -7.60 -14.83
N SER A 324 12.27 -6.44 -15.46
CA SER A 324 13.41 -5.52 -15.51
C SER A 324 13.70 -4.83 -14.18
N ASP A 325 12.68 -4.72 -13.33
CA ASP A 325 12.72 -3.87 -12.14
C ASP A 325 12.94 -4.68 -10.83
N VAL A 326 13.02 -6.01 -10.94
CA VAL A 326 13.24 -6.91 -9.82
C VAL A 326 14.73 -7.21 -9.65
N ASP A 327 15.31 -6.81 -8.51
CA ASP A 327 16.72 -7.11 -8.18
C ASP A 327 16.86 -8.44 -7.45
N PHE A 328 16.02 -8.70 -6.44
CA PHE A 328 16.08 -9.91 -5.63
C PHE A 328 14.69 -10.51 -5.41
N VAL A 329 14.64 -11.83 -5.36
CA VAL A 329 13.47 -12.60 -4.92
C VAL A 329 13.85 -13.43 -3.71
N ILE A 330 13.03 -13.39 -2.66
CA ILE A 330 13.32 -14.09 -1.39
C ILE A 330 12.13 -14.98 -1.02
N THR A 331 12.44 -16.23 -0.73
CA THR A 331 11.51 -17.18 -0.12
C THR A 331 12.12 -17.76 1.16
N GLU A 332 11.42 -18.64 1.86
CA GLU A 332 11.94 -19.38 3.01
C GLU A 332 13.10 -20.36 2.67
N PHE A 333 13.39 -20.54 1.38
CA PHE A 333 14.47 -21.40 0.87
C PHE A 333 15.71 -20.63 0.41
N GLY A 334 15.70 -19.29 0.44
CA GLY A 334 16.87 -18.49 0.13
C GLY A 334 16.60 -17.23 -0.67
N ILE A 335 17.66 -16.73 -1.27
CA ILE A 335 17.72 -15.50 -2.06
C ILE A 335 18.06 -15.86 -3.50
N ALA A 336 17.28 -15.34 -4.46
CA ALA A 336 17.57 -15.35 -5.88
C ALA A 336 17.95 -13.95 -6.34
N GLU A 337 19.14 -13.78 -6.87
CA GLU A 337 19.57 -12.53 -7.49
C GLU A 337 19.11 -12.50 -8.94
N MET A 338 18.37 -11.45 -9.30
CA MET A 338 17.77 -11.27 -10.63
C MET A 338 18.50 -10.18 -11.43
N ARG A 339 19.11 -9.21 -10.73
CA ARG A 339 19.76 -8.06 -11.32
C ARG A 339 20.95 -8.47 -12.21
N PHE A 340 20.94 -7.97 -13.45
CA PHE A 340 22.01 -8.23 -14.44
C PHE A 340 22.25 -9.71 -14.80
N LYS A 341 21.28 -10.59 -14.50
CA LYS A 341 21.34 -12.01 -14.84
C LYS A 341 20.67 -12.27 -16.19
N THR A 342 21.23 -13.21 -16.94
CA THR A 342 20.59 -13.78 -18.13
C THR A 342 19.33 -14.56 -17.75
N ILE A 343 18.43 -14.80 -18.71
CA ILE A 343 17.20 -15.58 -18.44
C ILE A 343 17.54 -16.96 -17.87
N LYS A 344 18.55 -17.66 -18.41
CA LYS A 344 18.97 -18.98 -17.89
C LYS A 344 19.47 -18.91 -16.44
N GLU A 345 20.19 -17.87 -16.07
CA GLU A 345 20.63 -17.66 -14.70
C GLU A 345 19.46 -17.35 -13.77
N ARG A 346 18.52 -16.46 -14.19
CA ARG A 346 17.30 -16.15 -13.44
C ARG A 346 16.49 -17.41 -13.16
N GLN A 347 16.29 -18.27 -14.15
CA GLN A 347 15.59 -19.55 -14.01
C GLN A 347 16.25 -20.43 -12.94
N LYS A 348 17.56 -20.61 -13.01
CA LYS A 348 18.33 -21.39 -12.01
C LYS A 348 18.17 -20.82 -10.60
N GLU A 349 18.31 -19.51 -10.43
CA GLU A 349 18.18 -18.85 -9.14
C GLU A 349 16.76 -19.00 -8.56
N LEU A 350 15.72 -18.82 -9.38
CA LEU A 350 14.33 -18.96 -8.94
C LEU A 350 13.97 -20.42 -8.59
N ILE A 351 14.44 -21.39 -9.37
CA ILE A 351 14.23 -22.81 -9.09
C ILE A 351 14.91 -23.21 -7.77
N LYS A 352 16.11 -22.68 -7.49
CA LYS A 352 16.85 -22.92 -6.25
C LYS A 352 16.08 -22.51 -5.00
N ILE A 353 15.34 -21.41 -5.07
CA ILE A 353 14.54 -20.89 -3.95
C ILE A 353 13.07 -21.35 -3.97
N ALA A 354 12.65 -22.11 -4.96
CA ALA A 354 11.35 -22.75 -4.99
C ALA A 354 11.24 -23.86 -3.94
N HIS A 355 10.01 -24.16 -3.53
CA HIS A 355 9.77 -25.29 -2.64
C HIS A 355 10.29 -26.59 -3.27
N PRO A 356 11.05 -27.43 -2.54
CA PRO A 356 11.69 -28.63 -3.12
C PRO A 356 10.77 -29.53 -3.94
N LYS A 357 9.52 -29.68 -3.49
CA LYS A 357 8.47 -30.48 -4.19
C LYS A 357 8.20 -30.02 -5.61
N HIS A 358 8.47 -28.76 -5.93
CA HIS A 358 8.11 -28.17 -7.24
C HIS A 358 9.31 -27.94 -8.16
N ARG A 359 10.57 -28.16 -7.69
CA ARG A 359 11.78 -27.84 -8.45
C ARG A 359 11.87 -28.64 -9.76
N GLU A 360 11.66 -29.96 -9.71
CA GLU A 360 11.71 -30.82 -10.89
C GLU A 360 10.66 -30.41 -11.94
N TRP A 361 9.46 -30.03 -11.49
CA TRP A 361 8.43 -29.51 -12.39
C TRP A 361 8.84 -28.20 -13.06
N LEU A 362 9.47 -27.29 -12.32
CA LEU A 362 9.99 -26.03 -12.85
C LEU A 362 11.13 -26.27 -13.83
N GLU A 363 12.06 -27.19 -13.53
CA GLU A 363 13.17 -27.55 -14.41
C GLU A 363 12.69 -28.12 -15.76
N LYS A 364 11.65 -28.95 -15.76
CA LYS A 364 11.05 -29.49 -16.98
C LYS A 364 10.33 -28.46 -17.85
N ASN A 365 10.00 -27.28 -17.27
CA ASN A 365 9.26 -26.21 -17.94
C ASN A 365 10.10 -24.91 -18.09
N CYS A 366 11.41 -24.96 -17.83
CA CYS A 366 12.32 -23.84 -18.16
C CYS A 366 12.69 -23.86 -19.65
N LEU A 367 13.16 -22.70 -20.19
CA LEU A 367 13.62 -22.56 -21.58
C LEU A 367 15.01 -23.18 -21.78
#